data_f69ac35189ab1ad08b1b99311721c9b5
#
_entry.id   f69ac35189ab1ad08b1b99311721c9b5
#
_cell.length_a   1.000
_cell.length_b   1.000
_cell.length_c   1.000
_cell.angle_alpha   90.00
_cell.angle_beta   90.00
_cell.angle_gamma   90.00
#
_symmetry.space_group_name_H-M   'P 1'
#
loop_
_entity.id
_entity.type
_entity.pdbx_description
1 polymer ?
#
loop_
_entity_poly.entity_id
_entity_poly.type
_entity_poly.pdbx_seq_one_letter_code
_entity_poly.pdbx_strand_id
1 'polypeptide(L)'
;MTAATDSGPSRASRLRALAVACLAALLLLLAAALLLAAALRPGVAWAGPDSPRSAIVSLGDSFISGEGGRWLGNGSEPFGTRSGTDRAAVACDDLGFCDYEPERIYGASEANECHRSDVAPIRSAPIAVDAQVNLACSGARARNLWPADLGGRPHFGEPPEADQLAEVAHRLDVRLVLVTVGANDVGFGSLVAGCALDWARSDRAAPELCHGYAEAEIDTLLPRARHRVARALVGVERTMRAAGYRRRDYRLVLSGYASPFPASRWLRYPESGWDRLTEGGCPLWDADADWAAGPGIDSIVAALRRVAAGAGAEFLDLRHALDGHQLCDRRSHLVGTAGPSEAGAEWVRRLSFTQGTSRESLHPNAYGQRALGRCLALLYARPRGEWSCRAEPGRAIGEAMRVEALGGG
;
A
#
# COMPACT_ATOMS: atom_id res chain seq x y z
N MET A 1 37.38 -46.70 81.62
CA MET A 1 36.73 -47.27 80.43
C MET A 1 35.42 -46.46 80.15
N THR A 2 35.49 -45.54 79.27
CA THR A 2 34.36 -44.71 78.86
C THR A 2 34.03 -45.07 77.38
N ALA A 3 32.89 -45.69 77.23
CA ALA A 3 32.38 -46.06 75.89
C ALA A 3 31.79 -44.82 75.18
N ALA A 4 32.35 -44.49 74.00
CA ALA A 4 31.81 -43.44 73.15
C ALA A 4 30.64 -44.06 72.37
N THR A 5 29.42 -43.47 72.57
CA THR A 5 28.26 -43.80 71.78
C THR A 5 28.26 -42.98 70.48
N ASP A 6 28.51 -43.67 69.38
CA ASP A 6 28.40 -43.11 68.02
C ASP A 6 26.92 -42.95 67.67
N SER A 7 26.41 -41.74 67.74
CA SER A 7 25.02 -41.42 67.29
C SER A 7 24.97 -41.02 65.80
N GLY A 8 24.74 -42.00 64.96
CA GLY A 8 24.54 -41.75 63.53
C GLY A 8 23.41 -40.77 63.24
N PRO A 9 23.43 -40.05 62.09
CA PRO A 9 22.48 -39.00 61.78
C PRO A 9 21.05 -39.51 61.72
N SER A 10 20.11 -38.75 62.32
CA SER A 10 18.68 -39.09 62.43
C SER A 10 18.03 -39.20 61.07
N ARG A 11 16.94 -40.02 60.94
CA ARG A 11 16.16 -40.17 59.71
C ARG A 11 15.69 -38.82 59.14
N ALA A 12 15.41 -37.82 59.99
CA ALA A 12 14.96 -36.49 59.62
C ALA A 12 16.09 -35.65 58.99
N SER A 13 17.37 -35.81 59.44
CA SER A 13 18.49 -35.12 58.83
C SER A 13 18.86 -35.68 57.44
N ARG A 14 18.68 -36.97 57.20
CA ARG A 14 18.87 -37.59 55.87
C ARG A 14 17.81 -37.17 54.87
N LEU A 15 16.55 -37.05 55.30
CA LEU A 15 15.44 -36.58 54.44
C LEU A 15 15.64 -35.11 54.08
N ARG A 16 16.10 -34.25 54.99
CA ARG A 16 16.42 -32.85 54.69
C ARG A 16 17.59 -32.73 53.72
N ALA A 17 18.63 -33.52 53.88
CA ALA A 17 19.78 -33.51 52.97
C ALA A 17 19.38 -33.97 51.55
N LEU A 18 18.52 -35.00 51.41
CA LEU A 18 17.99 -35.46 50.14
C LEU A 18 17.09 -34.38 49.48
N ALA A 19 16.21 -33.73 50.23
CA ALA A 19 15.37 -32.66 49.71
C ALA A 19 16.19 -31.46 49.18
N VAL A 20 17.24 -31.05 49.90
CA VAL A 20 18.15 -29.97 49.47
C VAL A 20 18.96 -30.39 48.21
N ALA A 21 19.41 -31.64 48.14
CA ALA A 21 20.11 -32.15 46.96
C ALA A 21 19.22 -32.24 45.73
N CYS A 22 17.96 -32.68 45.89
CA CYS A 22 16.97 -32.69 44.79
C CYS A 22 16.62 -31.28 44.31
N LEU A 23 16.46 -30.32 45.24
CA LEU A 23 16.19 -28.90 44.87
C LEU A 23 17.36 -28.27 44.11
N ALA A 24 18.60 -28.53 44.56
CA ALA A 24 19.81 -28.07 43.90
C ALA A 24 19.96 -28.66 42.48
N ALA A 25 19.67 -29.96 42.31
CA ALA A 25 19.68 -30.63 41.01
C ALA A 25 18.61 -30.06 40.06
N LEU A 26 17.40 -29.75 40.56
CA LEU A 26 16.31 -29.15 39.78
C LEU A 26 16.66 -27.74 39.32
N LEU A 27 17.28 -26.93 40.19
CA LEU A 27 17.75 -25.59 39.85
C LEU A 27 18.87 -25.58 38.80
N LEU A 28 19.79 -26.56 38.88
CA LEU A 28 20.85 -26.73 37.88
C LEU A 28 20.30 -27.16 36.52
N LEU A 29 19.29 -28.03 36.48
CA LEU A 29 18.59 -28.44 35.25
C LEU A 29 17.80 -27.29 34.62
N LEU A 30 17.16 -26.48 35.44
CA LEU A 30 16.44 -25.26 34.97
C LEU A 30 17.43 -24.23 34.41
N ALA A 31 18.57 -24.02 35.08
CA ALA A 31 19.60 -23.12 34.56
C ALA A 31 20.23 -23.62 33.26
N ALA A 32 20.48 -24.92 33.13
CA ALA A 32 20.97 -25.52 31.89
C ALA A 32 19.94 -25.42 30.76
N ALA A 33 18.63 -25.63 31.02
CA ALA A 33 17.58 -25.49 30.07
C ALA A 33 17.40 -24.02 29.59
N LEU A 34 17.55 -23.04 30.48
CA LEU A 34 17.52 -21.62 30.14
C LEU A 34 18.76 -21.21 29.31
N LEU A 35 19.93 -21.73 29.60
CA LEU A 35 21.13 -21.51 28.79
C LEU A 35 21.03 -22.15 27.40
N LEU A 36 20.43 -23.35 27.31
CA LEU A 36 20.19 -24.02 26.03
C LEU A 36 19.14 -23.28 25.20
N ALA A 37 18.08 -22.77 25.82
CA ALA A 37 17.07 -21.96 25.18
C ALA A 37 17.61 -20.59 24.71
N ALA A 38 18.58 -20.02 25.43
CA ALA A 38 19.28 -18.81 25.01
C ALA A 38 20.24 -19.07 23.84
N ALA A 39 20.89 -20.25 23.80
CA ALA A 39 21.75 -20.65 22.69
C ALA A 39 21.02 -21.05 21.40
N LEU A 40 19.75 -21.49 21.52
CA LEU A 40 18.87 -21.87 20.38
C LEU A 40 18.03 -20.70 19.84
N ARG A 41 18.16 -19.49 20.41
CA ARG A 41 17.56 -18.30 19.77
C ARG A 41 18.26 -18.13 18.43
N PRO A 42 17.49 -18.10 17.28
CA PRO A 42 18.10 -17.73 16.00
C PRO A 42 18.78 -16.37 16.24
N GLY A 43 20.08 -16.34 16.06
CA GLY A 43 20.87 -15.14 16.28
C GLY A 43 20.27 -14.02 15.45
N VAL A 44 19.77 -12.98 16.11
CA VAL A 44 19.64 -11.67 15.47
C VAL A 44 21.07 -11.36 15.04
N ALA A 45 21.35 -11.51 13.74
CA ALA A 45 22.65 -11.14 13.19
C ALA A 45 22.82 -9.65 13.53
N TRP A 46 23.68 -9.36 14.49
CA TRP A 46 24.12 -8.00 14.75
C TRP A 46 24.87 -7.59 13.49
N ALA A 47 24.21 -6.80 12.62
CA ALA A 47 24.93 -6.09 11.58
C ALA A 47 25.98 -5.25 12.31
N GLY A 48 27.25 -5.47 12.01
CA GLY A 48 28.32 -4.65 12.52
C GLY A 48 28.08 -3.19 12.15
N PRO A 49 28.67 -2.21 12.82
CA PRO A 49 28.48 -0.77 12.57
C PRO A 49 28.77 -0.33 11.13
N ASP A 50 29.40 -1.17 10.29
CA ASP A 50 29.78 -0.90 8.91
C ASP A 50 28.88 -1.58 7.84
N SER A 51 27.84 -2.33 8.24
CA SER A 51 26.91 -2.93 7.26
C SER A 51 25.91 -1.89 6.79
N PRO A 52 25.73 -1.69 5.47
CA PRO A 52 24.73 -0.75 4.97
C PRO A 52 23.34 -1.14 5.46
N ARG A 53 22.57 -0.14 5.91
CA ARG A 53 21.19 -0.32 6.39
C ARG A 53 20.31 -0.86 5.26
N SER A 54 19.54 -1.90 5.56
CA SER A 54 18.62 -2.51 4.61
C SER A 54 17.45 -1.57 4.24
N ALA A 55 17.02 -1.59 2.99
CA ALA A 55 15.94 -0.72 2.52
C ALA A 55 15.00 -1.40 1.52
N ILE A 56 13.76 -0.92 1.50
CA ILE A 56 12.80 -1.10 0.41
C ILE A 56 12.43 0.27 -0.16
N VAL A 57 12.23 0.33 -1.48
CA VAL A 57 12.04 1.61 -2.19
C VAL A 57 10.83 1.51 -3.11
N SER A 58 10.00 2.55 -3.20
CA SER A 58 8.94 2.68 -4.20
C SER A 58 9.22 3.82 -5.17
N LEU A 59 8.91 3.59 -6.44
CA LEU A 59 8.91 4.54 -7.54
C LEU A 59 7.55 4.50 -8.25
N GLY A 60 7.04 5.63 -8.70
CA GLY A 60 5.81 5.65 -9.47
C GLY A 60 4.95 6.87 -9.28
N ASP A 61 3.65 6.68 -9.47
CA ASP A 61 2.69 7.76 -9.47
C ASP A 61 1.91 7.91 -8.15
N SER A 62 0.82 8.69 -8.19
CA SER A 62 -0.03 9.00 -7.05
C SER A 62 -0.61 7.78 -6.34
N PHE A 63 -0.80 6.66 -7.04
CA PHE A 63 -1.40 5.46 -6.45
C PHE A 63 -0.54 4.89 -5.31
N ILE A 64 0.80 5.00 -5.42
CA ILE A 64 1.72 4.52 -4.39
C ILE A 64 2.54 5.63 -3.72
N SER A 65 2.46 6.89 -4.18
CA SER A 65 3.01 8.02 -3.41
C SER A 65 2.29 8.15 -2.07
N GLY A 66 1.02 7.78 -2.03
CA GLY A 66 0.17 7.87 -0.86
C GLY A 66 -0.88 8.97 -0.98
N GLU A 67 -1.13 9.47 -2.20
CA GLU A 67 -2.23 10.39 -2.48
C GLU A 67 -3.53 9.86 -1.86
N GLY A 68 -4.28 10.71 -1.17
CA GLY A 68 -5.47 10.28 -0.41
C GLY A 68 -5.18 9.72 0.98
N GLY A 69 -3.91 9.48 1.37
CA GLY A 69 -3.52 8.98 2.69
C GLY A 69 -3.93 9.87 3.88
N ARG A 70 -4.37 11.09 3.63
CA ARG A 70 -4.98 11.99 4.60
C ARG A 70 -6.26 11.43 5.22
N TRP A 71 -7.01 10.57 4.50
CA TRP A 71 -8.39 10.22 4.84
C TRP A 71 -8.54 8.84 5.46
N LEU A 72 -9.32 8.72 6.55
CA LEU A 72 -9.73 7.46 7.18
C LEU A 72 -11.16 7.10 6.75
N GLY A 73 -11.35 6.73 5.48
CA GLY A 73 -12.67 6.54 4.88
C GLY A 73 -13.28 7.85 4.36
N ASN A 74 -14.59 7.84 4.15
CA ASN A 74 -15.38 8.98 3.68
C ASN A 74 -16.46 9.33 4.70
N GLY A 75 -16.41 10.53 5.27
CA GLY A 75 -17.41 11.04 6.19
C GLY A 75 -18.48 11.87 5.47
N SER A 76 -19.71 11.87 5.99
CA SER A 76 -20.81 12.72 5.50
C SER A 76 -20.67 14.17 5.96
N GLU A 77 -20.01 14.42 7.09
CA GLU A 77 -19.87 15.75 7.66
C GLU A 77 -18.99 16.67 6.76
N PRO A 78 -19.49 17.85 6.39
CA PRO A 78 -18.76 18.74 5.47
C PRO A 78 -17.61 19.51 6.15
N PHE A 79 -17.65 19.67 7.47
CA PHE A 79 -16.73 20.51 8.25
C PHE A 79 -16.07 19.76 9.40
N GLY A 80 -15.21 20.44 10.12
CA GLY A 80 -14.53 19.91 11.30
C GLY A 80 -13.65 18.73 10.99
N THR A 81 -13.65 17.73 11.86
CA THR A 81 -12.91 16.48 11.64
C THR A 81 -13.53 15.58 10.57
N ARG A 82 -14.69 15.96 10.02
CA ARG A 82 -15.44 15.19 9.01
C ARG A 82 -15.69 13.77 9.49
N SER A 83 -16.34 13.65 10.64
CA SER A 83 -16.57 12.40 11.35
C SER A 83 -15.29 11.67 11.78
N GLY A 84 -14.19 12.41 12.01
CA GLY A 84 -12.88 11.85 12.36
C GLY A 84 -12.11 11.25 11.19
N THR A 85 -12.58 11.44 9.94
CA THR A 85 -11.89 10.90 8.76
C THR A 85 -10.70 11.74 8.33
N ASP A 86 -10.67 13.04 8.62
CA ASP A 86 -9.61 13.95 8.21
C ASP A 86 -8.44 13.94 9.21
N ARG A 87 -7.36 13.25 8.88
CA ARG A 87 -6.15 13.15 9.70
C ARG A 87 -5.35 14.46 9.80
N ALA A 88 -5.61 15.41 8.89
CA ALA A 88 -4.98 16.72 8.91
C ALA A 88 -5.70 17.72 9.82
N ALA A 89 -6.91 17.41 10.31
CA ALA A 89 -7.66 18.27 11.20
C ALA A 89 -6.97 18.38 12.57
N VAL A 90 -6.69 19.60 12.98
CA VAL A 90 -6.06 19.96 14.26
C VAL A 90 -6.79 21.16 14.89
N ALA A 91 -6.56 21.40 16.16
CA ALA A 91 -7.05 22.59 16.89
C ALA A 91 -8.52 22.93 16.58
N CYS A 92 -9.41 21.91 16.65
CA CYS A 92 -10.84 22.11 16.43
C CYS A 92 -11.46 22.86 17.63
N ASP A 93 -12.27 23.88 17.33
CA ASP A 93 -13.06 24.58 18.34
C ASP A 93 -14.37 23.87 18.69
N ASP A 94 -15.11 24.40 19.67
CA ASP A 94 -16.39 23.84 20.13
C ASP A 94 -17.51 23.92 19.06
N LEU A 95 -17.34 24.72 18.02
CA LEU A 95 -18.24 24.86 16.88
C LEU A 95 -17.90 23.92 15.75
N GLY A 96 -16.81 23.14 15.88
CA GLY A 96 -16.36 22.17 14.88
C GLY A 96 -15.50 22.76 13.75
N PHE A 97 -15.00 24.01 13.89
CA PHE A 97 -13.99 24.53 12.97
C PHE A 97 -12.61 24.02 13.36
N CYS A 98 -11.87 23.52 12.38
CA CYS A 98 -10.51 22.98 12.59
C CYS A 98 -9.52 23.72 11.69
N ASP A 99 -8.29 23.85 12.16
CA ASP A 99 -7.15 24.06 11.29
C ASP A 99 -6.77 22.76 10.60
N TYR A 100 -6.17 22.83 9.43
CA TYR A 100 -5.75 21.66 8.65
C TYR A 100 -4.28 21.74 8.32
N GLU A 101 -3.52 20.72 8.72
CA GLU A 101 -2.08 20.59 8.53
C GLU A 101 -1.77 19.35 7.67
N PRO A 102 -1.97 19.37 6.34
CA PRO A 102 -1.71 18.23 5.47
C PRO A 102 -0.24 17.80 5.46
N GLU A 103 0.69 18.68 5.77
CA GLU A 103 2.13 18.37 5.93
C GLU A 103 2.42 17.37 7.05
N ARG A 104 1.52 17.18 8.01
CA ARG A 104 1.61 16.09 9.00
C ARG A 104 1.47 14.72 8.38
N ILE A 105 0.82 14.65 7.22
CA ILE A 105 0.56 13.41 6.47
C ILE A 105 1.60 13.24 5.37
N TYR A 106 1.83 14.29 4.59
CA TYR A 106 2.65 14.25 3.39
C TYR A 106 4.10 14.73 3.62
N GLY A 107 4.39 15.29 4.81
CA GLY A 107 5.71 15.82 5.14
C GLY A 107 6.13 16.92 4.15
N ALA A 108 7.43 17.00 3.88
CA ALA A 108 7.97 17.98 2.94
C ALA A 108 7.43 17.86 1.51
N SER A 109 6.83 16.71 1.15
CA SER A 109 6.26 16.52 -0.19
C SER A 109 4.88 17.13 -0.38
N GLU A 110 4.29 17.74 0.65
CA GLU A 110 3.13 18.61 0.52
C GLU A 110 3.47 19.85 -0.31
N ALA A 111 4.60 20.49 -0.02
CA ALA A 111 5.02 21.72 -0.66
C ALA A 111 5.29 21.59 -2.17
N ASN A 112 5.67 20.40 -2.64
CA ASN A 112 5.91 20.12 -4.06
C ASN A 112 4.85 19.20 -4.70
N GLU A 113 3.74 18.96 -3.99
CA GLU A 113 2.61 18.19 -4.47
C GLU A 113 2.91 16.72 -4.88
N CYS A 114 4.05 16.15 -4.47
CA CYS A 114 4.31 14.72 -4.66
C CYS A 114 3.47 13.84 -3.73
N HIS A 115 2.93 14.39 -2.65
CA HIS A 115 2.00 13.78 -1.69
C HIS A 115 2.41 12.38 -1.23
N ARG A 116 3.63 12.28 -0.69
CA ARG A 116 4.18 11.03 -0.11
C ARG A 116 3.68 10.87 1.32
N SER A 117 2.54 10.20 1.48
CA SER A 117 1.96 10.05 2.82
C SER A 117 2.78 9.11 3.72
N ASP A 118 2.63 9.33 5.02
CA ASP A 118 3.19 8.49 6.09
C ASP A 118 2.65 7.04 6.05
N VAL A 119 1.50 6.82 5.40
CA VAL A 119 0.83 5.52 5.23
C VAL A 119 0.92 4.97 3.80
N ALA A 120 1.71 5.57 2.93
CA ALA A 120 1.96 5.05 1.58
C ALA A 120 2.31 3.54 1.63
N PRO A 121 2.02 2.74 0.59
CA PRO A 121 2.18 1.28 0.64
C PRO A 121 3.57 0.85 1.09
N ILE A 122 4.61 1.52 0.61
CA ILE A 122 5.99 1.22 1.00
C ILE A 122 6.25 1.55 2.49
N ARG A 123 5.61 2.60 3.02
CA ARG A 123 5.76 3.06 4.41
C ARG A 123 4.98 2.20 5.40
N SER A 124 3.85 1.65 4.97
CA SER A 124 2.95 0.84 5.80
C SER A 124 3.16 -0.66 5.65
N ALA A 125 4.01 -1.10 4.71
CA ALA A 125 4.33 -2.51 4.54
C ALA A 125 5.07 -3.06 5.77
N PRO A 126 4.53 -4.08 6.48
CA PRO A 126 5.18 -4.69 7.63
C PRO A 126 6.31 -5.64 7.18
N ILE A 127 7.34 -5.08 6.57
CA ILE A 127 8.57 -5.76 6.13
C ILE A 127 9.70 -5.30 7.04
N ALA A 128 10.41 -6.25 7.63
CA ALA A 128 11.52 -5.96 8.55
C ALA A 128 12.75 -5.48 7.78
N VAL A 129 12.89 -4.16 7.66
CA VAL A 129 14.03 -3.44 7.07
C VAL A 129 14.30 -2.16 7.86
N ASP A 130 15.52 -1.62 7.74
CA ASP A 130 15.94 -0.41 8.46
C ASP A 130 15.37 0.88 7.87
N ALA A 131 15.00 0.87 6.57
CA ALA A 131 14.47 2.03 5.86
C ALA A 131 13.39 1.65 4.84
N GLN A 132 12.35 2.48 4.79
CA GLN A 132 11.27 2.42 3.82
C GLN A 132 11.24 3.76 3.06
N VAL A 133 11.71 3.75 1.82
CA VAL A 133 11.94 4.96 1.03
C VAL A 133 10.85 5.10 -0.04
N ASN A 134 10.14 6.21 -0.03
CA ASN A 134 9.14 6.53 -1.03
C ASN A 134 9.67 7.62 -1.96
N LEU A 135 9.95 7.28 -3.21
CA LEU A 135 10.38 8.20 -4.27
C LEU A 135 9.24 8.52 -5.24
N ALA A 136 8.12 7.80 -5.17
CA ALA A 136 6.96 8.02 -6.02
C ALA A 136 6.42 9.45 -5.87
N CYS A 137 5.86 9.99 -6.95
CA CYS A 137 5.35 11.36 -6.96
C CYS A 137 3.98 11.43 -7.66
N SER A 138 3.03 12.13 -7.05
CA SER A 138 1.68 12.30 -7.60
C SER A 138 1.72 12.86 -9.02
N GLY A 139 0.93 12.28 -9.94
CA GLY A 139 0.90 12.68 -11.35
C GLY A 139 2.08 12.20 -12.22
N ALA A 140 3.06 11.50 -11.66
CA ALA A 140 4.20 11.01 -12.43
C ALA A 140 3.77 10.08 -13.56
N ARG A 141 4.42 10.21 -14.70
CA ARG A 141 4.31 9.32 -15.86
C ARG A 141 5.57 8.48 -15.96
N ALA A 142 5.52 7.39 -16.68
CA ALA A 142 6.66 6.48 -16.83
C ALA A 142 7.98 7.19 -17.20
N ARG A 143 7.92 8.30 -17.95
CA ARG A 143 9.10 9.09 -18.33
C ARG A 143 9.76 9.82 -17.15
N ASN A 144 9.03 10.05 -16.07
CA ASN A 144 9.59 10.66 -14.86
C ASN A 144 10.44 9.65 -14.05
N LEU A 145 10.28 8.35 -14.34
CA LEU A 145 11.05 7.28 -13.73
C LEU A 145 12.35 6.94 -14.49
N TRP A 146 12.51 7.40 -15.72
CA TRP A 146 13.73 7.08 -16.49
C TRP A 146 14.93 7.85 -15.94
N PRO A 147 16.15 7.31 -15.98
CA PRO A 147 17.34 8.11 -15.71
C PRO A 147 17.43 9.32 -16.67
N ALA A 148 17.95 10.44 -16.18
CA ALA A 148 18.03 11.68 -16.95
C ALA A 148 18.83 11.48 -18.25
N ASP A 149 19.93 10.71 -18.21
CA ASP A 149 20.78 10.38 -19.38
C ASP A 149 20.06 9.51 -20.42
N LEU A 150 18.96 8.85 -20.07
CA LEU A 150 18.06 8.15 -20.98
C LEU A 150 16.84 8.99 -21.42
N GLY A 151 16.84 10.29 -21.10
CA GLY A 151 15.77 11.21 -21.43
C GLY A 151 14.63 11.23 -20.39
N GLY A 152 14.93 10.85 -19.17
CA GLY A 152 14.05 11.07 -18.01
C GLY A 152 13.79 12.56 -17.81
N ARG A 153 12.65 12.89 -17.20
CA ARG A 153 12.25 14.27 -16.96
C ARG A 153 12.00 14.51 -15.47
N PRO A 154 12.44 15.64 -14.94
CA PRO A 154 12.03 16.12 -13.62
C PRO A 154 10.51 16.19 -13.51
N HIS A 155 10.01 16.05 -12.28
CA HIS A 155 8.60 16.19 -11.96
C HIS A 155 8.47 16.97 -10.65
N PHE A 156 7.63 18.02 -10.64
CA PHE A 156 7.45 18.92 -9.48
C PHE A 156 8.77 19.41 -8.84
N GLY A 157 9.74 19.74 -9.68
CA GLY A 157 11.05 20.24 -9.24
C GLY A 157 12.02 19.16 -8.74
N GLU A 158 11.60 17.91 -8.66
CA GLU A 158 12.46 16.78 -8.28
C GLU A 158 13.13 16.13 -9.50
N PRO A 159 14.39 15.62 -9.37
CA PRO A 159 15.04 14.83 -10.40
C PRO A 159 14.21 13.58 -10.78
N PRO A 160 14.46 12.95 -11.94
CA PRO A 160 13.87 11.67 -12.28
C PRO A 160 14.04 10.64 -11.16
N GLU A 161 13.01 9.83 -10.91
CA GLU A 161 12.98 8.92 -9.75
C GLU A 161 14.11 7.87 -9.80
N ALA A 162 14.57 7.44 -11.00
CA ALA A 162 15.70 6.54 -11.11
C ALA A 162 17.03 7.20 -10.67
N ASP A 163 17.19 8.51 -10.86
CA ASP A 163 18.36 9.23 -10.38
C ASP A 163 18.32 9.36 -8.83
N GLN A 164 17.13 9.61 -8.27
CA GLN A 164 16.95 9.55 -6.81
C GLN A 164 17.20 8.14 -6.24
N LEU A 165 16.78 7.09 -6.98
CA LEU A 165 17.08 5.69 -6.61
C LEU A 165 18.59 5.43 -6.58
N ALA A 166 19.38 6.00 -7.50
CA ALA A 166 20.84 5.88 -7.49
C ALA A 166 21.42 6.37 -6.16
N GLU A 167 20.98 7.54 -5.69
CA GLU A 167 21.42 8.11 -4.42
C GLU A 167 21.07 7.19 -3.21
N VAL A 168 19.90 6.56 -3.24
CA VAL A 168 19.47 5.62 -2.21
C VAL A 168 20.32 4.35 -2.27
N ALA A 169 20.51 3.78 -3.46
CA ALA A 169 21.23 2.53 -3.69
C ALA A 169 22.72 2.61 -3.33
N HIS A 170 23.33 3.79 -3.41
CA HIS A 170 24.71 4.01 -2.96
C HIS A 170 24.86 4.06 -1.42
N ARG A 171 23.78 4.36 -0.69
CA ARG A 171 23.81 4.57 0.77
C ARG A 171 23.17 3.44 1.57
N LEU A 172 22.24 2.71 0.97
CA LEU A 172 21.43 1.68 1.63
C LEU A 172 21.54 0.36 0.87
N ASP A 173 21.32 -0.75 1.58
CA ASP A 173 21.23 -2.08 0.99
C ASP A 173 19.78 -2.33 0.52
N VAL A 174 19.50 -2.01 -0.73
CA VAL A 174 18.16 -2.10 -1.32
C VAL A 174 17.76 -3.55 -1.57
N ARG A 175 16.74 -4.02 -0.86
CA ARG A 175 16.19 -5.39 -0.94
C ARG A 175 15.02 -5.53 -1.89
N LEU A 176 14.26 -4.45 -2.11
CA LEU A 176 13.10 -4.41 -2.98
C LEU A 176 12.95 -3.03 -3.61
N VAL A 177 12.62 -3.02 -4.90
CA VAL A 177 12.15 -1.85 -5.65
C VAL A 177 10.73 -2.16 -6.14
N LEU A 178 9.73 -1.43 -5.62
CA LEU A 178 8.35 -1.46 -6.09
C LEU A 178 8.15 -0.36 -7.11
N VAL A 179 7.56 -0.70 -8.26
CA VAL A 179 7.21 0.27 -9.31
C VAL A 179 5.70 0.19 -9.57
N THR A 180 5.02 1.33 -9.58
CA THR A 180 3.63 1.45 -10.03
C THR A 180 3.50 2.71 -10.87
N VAL A 181 3.36 2.55 -12.19
CA VAL A 181 3.29 3.69 -13.13
C VAL A 181 2.60 3.26 -14.42
N GLY A 182 1.93 4.20 -15.07
CA GLY A 182 1.32 3.99 -16.39
C GLY A 182 -0.11 4.49 -16.49
N ALA A 183 -0.86 4.63 -15.39
CA ALA A 183 -2.22 5.18 -15.41
C ALA A 183 -2.25 6.61 -15.96
N ASN A 184 -1.28 7.45 -15.60
CA ASN A 184 -1.16 8.81 -16.14
C ASN A 184 -0.69 8.83 -17.61
N ASP A 185 -0.02 7.78 -18.09
CA ASP A 185 0.37 7.66 -19.50
C ASP A 185 -0.82 7.35 -20.41
N VAL A 186 -1.88 6.73 -19.88
CA VAL A 186 -3.15 6.48 -20.59
C VAL A 186 -4.25 7.50 -20.26
N GLY A 187 -3.93 8.57 -19.52
CA GLY A 187 -4.88 9.65 -19.26
C GLY A 187 -6.00 9.30 -18.26
N PHE A 188 -5.81 8.29 -17.40
CA PHE A 188 -6.86 7.73 -16.53
C PHE A 188 -7.65 8.80 -15.75
N GLY A 189 -6.97 9.78 -15.13
CA GLY A 189 -7.63 10.85 -14.40
C GLY A 189 -8.59 11.69 -15.25
N SER A 190 -8.19 12.01 -16.50
CA SER A 190 -9.03 12.76 -17.44
C SER A 190 -10.25 11.95 -17.91
N LEU A 191 -10.08 10.64 -18.11
CA LEU A 191 -11.17 9.73 -18.46
C LEU A 191 -12.23 9.67 -17.36
N VAL A 192 -11.80 9.49 -16.12
CA VAL A 192 -12.73 9.46 -14.97
C VAL A 192 -13.45 10.80 -14.80
N ALA A 193 -12.73 11.92 -14.95
CA ALA A 193 -13.35 13.24 -14.90
C ALA A 193 -14.39 13.44 -16.03
N GLY A 194 -14.09 12.94 -17.23
CA GLY A 194 -15.04 12.93 -18.36
C GLY A 194 -16.31 12.13 -18.04
N CYS A 195 -16.15 10.90 -17.53
CA CYS A 195 -17.27 10.04 -17.13
C CYS A 195 -18.17 10.70 -16.06
N ALA A 196 -17.54 11.33 -15.06
CA ALA A 196 -18.27 12.04 -14.01
C ALA A 196 -19.07 13.24 -14.57
N LEU A 197 -18.50 13.94 -15.55
CA LEU A 197 -19.16 15.07 -16.21
C LEU A 197 -20.31 14.63 -17.10
N ASP A 198 -20.15 13.55 -17.85
CA ASP A 198 -21.19 12.97 -18.71
C ASP A 198 -22.37 12.49 -17.88
N TRP A 199 -22.10 11.82 -16.76
CA TRP A 199 -23.15 11.46 -15.79
C TRP A 199 -23.88 12.70 -15.25
N ALA A 200 -23.16 13.76 -14.89
CA ALA A 200 -23.75 14.97 -14.30
C ALA A 200 -24.59 15.81 -15.29
N ARG A 201 -24.33 15.68 -16.60
CA ARG A 201 -25.01 16.44 -17.66
C ARG A 201 -26.20 15.70 -18.29
N SER A 202 -26.28 14.39 -18.09
CA SER A 202 -27.28 13.54 -18.70
C SER A 202 -28.27 12.97 -17.67
N ASP A 203 -29.34 12.37 -18.14
CA ASP A 203 -30.31 11.71 -17.29
C ASP A 203 -30.54 10.25 -17.72
N ARG A 204 -31.33 9.51 -16.94
CA ARG A 204 -31.58 8.09 -17.22
C ARG A 204 -32.34 7.83 -18.54
N ALA A 205 -33.11 8.81 -19.03
CA ALA A 205 -33.85 8.64 -20.28
C ALA A 205 -32.92 8.76 -21.51
N ALA A 206 -31.80 9.51 -21.36
CA ALA A 206 -30.80 9.69 -22.38
C ALA A 206 -29.37 9.76 -21.73
N PRO A 207 -28.86 8.64 -21.20
CA PRO A 207 -27.55 8.63 -20.51
C PRO A 207 -26.42 8.85 -21.49
N GLU A 208 -25.53 9.78 -21.19
CA GLU A 208 -24.26 9.93 -21.89
C GLU A 208 -23.24 8.95 -21.27
N LEU A 209 -22.99 7.84 -21.95
CA LEU A 209 -22.08 6.80 -21.47
C LEU A 209 -20.64 7.08 -21.92
N CYS A 210 -19.72 7.04 -20.98
CA CYS A 210 -18.31 7.34 -21.26
C CYS A 210 -17.47 6.13 -21.68
N HIS A 211 -17.88 4.90 -21.35
CA HIS A 211 -17.04 3.72 -21.53
C HIS A 211 -16.58 3.51 -22.98
N GLY A 212 -17.43 3.83 -23.97
CA GLY A 212 -17.08 3.64 -25.38
C GLY A 212 -15.88 4.50 -25.83
N TYR A 213 -15.87 5.79 -25.52
CA TYR A 213 -14.74 6.64 -25.89
C TYR A 213 -13.53 6.42 -24.95
N ALA A 214 -13.77 6.08 -23.68
CA ALA A 214 -12.71 5.79 -22.73
C ALA A 214 -11.94 4.53 -23.12
N GLU A 215 -12.63 3.47 -23.57
CA GLU A 215 -12.00 2.27 -24.11
C GLU A 215 -11.14 2.58 -25.35
N ALA A 216 -11.70 3.32 -26.31
CA ALA A 216 -10.99 3.70 -27.53
C ALA A 216 -9.74 4.55 -27.24
N GLU A 217 -9.79 5.44 -26.25
CA GLU A 217 -8.63 6.24 -25.84
C GLU A 217 -7.56 5.38 -25.15
N ILE A 218 -7.97 4.48 -24.23
CA ILE A 218 -7.03 3.53 -23.61
C ILE A 218 -6.36 2.67 -24.68
N ASP A 219 -7.12 2.10 -25.60
CA ASP A 219 -6.57 1.26 -26.68
C ASP A 219 -5.56 2.01 -27.56
N THR A 220 -5.80 3.29 -27.80
CA THR A 220 -4.90 4.16 -28.56
C THR A 220 -3.61 4.45 -27.80
N LEU A 221 -3.68 4.71 -26.49
CA LEU A 221 -2.55 5.16 -25.70
C LEU A 221 -1.74 3.99 -25.08
N LEU A 222 -2.39 2.86 -24.83
CA LEU A 222 -1.82 1.72 -24.10
C LEU A 222 -0.55 1.13 -24.74
N PRO A 223 -0.44 0.98 -26.07
CA PRO A 223 0.82 0.50 -26.68
C PRO A 223 2.01 1.38 -26.36
N ARG A 224 1.81 2.71 -26.41
CA ARG A 224 2.85 3.69 -26.07
C ARG A 224 3.17 3.70 -24.57
N ALA A 225 2.15 3.62 -23.73
CA ALA A 225 2.30 3.52 -22.27
C ALA A 225 3.12 2.28 -21.89
N ARG A 226 2.79 1.10 -22.45
CA ARG A 226 3.56 -0.15 -22.26
C ARG A 226 5.05 0.02 -22.60
N HIS A 227 5.35 0.61 -23.76
CA HIS A 227 6.74 0.86 -24.16
C HIS A 227 7.46 1.77 -23.17
N ARG A 228 6.79 2.82 -22.66
CA ARG A 228 7.36 3.75 -21.69
C ARG A 228 7.61 3.08 -20.33
N VAL A 229 6.66 2.27 -19.86
CA VAL A 229 6.81 1.52 -18.60
C VAL A 229 7.94 0.49 -18.72
N ALA A 230 8.04 -0.23 -19.85
CA ALA A 230 9.16 -1.15 -20.08
C ALA A 230 10.52 -0.43 -20.00
N ARG A 231 10.63 0.77 -20.59
CA ARG A 231 11.83 1.60 -20.46
C ARG A 231 12.10 2.06 -19.03
N ALA A 232 11.05 2.32 -18.23
CA ALA A 232 11.24 2.65 -16.82
C ALA A 232 11.87 1.48 -16.05
N LEU A 233 11.37 0.26 -16.24
CA LEU A 233 11.98 -0.93 -15.62
C LEU A 233 13.44 -1.16 -16.04
N VAL A 234 13.75 -1.00 -17.33
CA VAL A 234 15.14 -1.06 -17.84
C VAL A 234 15.99 0.03 -17.20
N GLY A 235 15.45 1.24 -17.03
CA GLY A 235 16.11 2.35 -16.35
C GLY A 235 16.45 2.01 -14.90
N VAL A 236 15.47 1.50 -14.15
CA VAL A 236 15.65 1.04 -12.76
C VAL A 236 16.73 -0.04 -12.67
N GLU A 237 16.69 -1.06 -13.53
CA GLU A 237 17.71 -2.13 -13.53
C GLU A 237 19.11 -1.59 -13.85
N ARG A 238 19.20 -0.66 -14.80
CA ARG A 238 20.47 -0.01 -15.13
C ARG A 238 21.02 0.79 -13.95
N THR A 239 20.16 1.57 -13.28
CA THR A 239 20.50 2.33 -12.07
C THR A 239 21.02 1.40 -10.98
N MET A 240 20.29 0.34 -10.66
CA MET A 240 20.71 -0.63 -9.63
C MET A 240 22.02 -1.32 -10.00
N ARG A 241 22.22 -1.67 -11.27
CA ARG A 241 23.48 -2.27 -11.74
C ARG A 241 24.65 -1.28 -11.63
N ALA A 242 24.46 -0.01 -11.96
CA ALA A 242 25.47 1.03 -11.80
C ALA A 242 25.88 1.24 -10.34
N ALA A 243 24.93 1.05 -9.40
CA ALA A 243 25.17 1.06 -7.97
C ALA A 243 25.79 -0.26 -7.43
N GLY A 244 26.12 -1.23 -8.30
CA GLY A 244 26.79 -2.48 -7.93
C GLY A 244 25.88 -3.68 -7.64
N TYR A 245 24.57 -3.54 -7.78
CA TYR A 245 23.61 -4.63 -7.55
C TYR A 245 23.51 -5.57 -8.75
N ARG A 246 23.46 -6.88 -8.46
CA ARG A 246 23.04 -7.89 -9.44
C ARG A 246 21.55 -8.12 -9.31
N ARG A 247 20.88 -8.60 -10.37
CA ARG A 247 19.42 -8.84 -10.38
C ARG A 247 18.91 -9.76 -9.25
N ARG A 248 19.77 -10.64 -8.75
CA ARG A 248 19.44 -11.54 -7.61
C ARG A 248 19.51 -10.86 -6.24
N ASP A 249 20.19 -9.72 -6.12
CA ASP A 249 20.48 -9.07 -4.84
C ASP A 249 19.24 -8.29 -4.32
N TYR A 250 18.29 -7.93 -5.19
CA TYR A 250 17.05 -7.25 -4.84
C TYR A 250 15.84 -7.82 -5.62
N ARG A 251 14.65 -7.53 -5.15
CA ARG A 251 13.40 -7.83 -5.86
C ARG A 251 12.98 -6.58 -6.64
N LEU A 252 12.65 -6.74 -7.93
CA LEU A 252 11.99 -5.71 -8.73
C LEU A 252 10.56 -6.16 -8.97
N VAL A 253 9.61 -5.40 -8.45
CA VAL A 253 8.18 -5.69 -8.53
C VAL A 253 7.50 -4.56 -9.31
N LEU A 254 6.81 -4.89 -10.39
CA LEU A 254 5.84 -4.00 -11.00
C LEU A 254 4.46 -4.34 -10.45
N SER A 255 3.71 -3.37 -9.95
CA SER A 255 2.32 -3.61 -9.56
C SER A 255 1.33 -3.07 -10.59
N GLY A 256 0.16 -3.70 -10.65
CA GLY A 256 -1.03 -3.13 -11.27
C GLY A 256 -1.73 -2.12 -10.36
N TYR A 257 -2.94 -1.76 -10.76
CA TYR A 257 -3.82 -0.85 -10.03
C TYR A 257 -5.06 -1.60 -9.51
N ALA A 258 -5.67 -1.09 -8.46
CA ALA A 258 -7.00 -1.49 -8.02
C ALA A 258 -8.07 -0.59 -8.65
N SER A 259 -9.25 -1.15 -8.94
CA SER A 259 -10.39 -0.34 -9.36
C SER A 259 -10.89 0.51 -8.19
N PRO A 260 -11.09 1.82 -8.37
CA PRO A 260 -11.68 2.67 -7.35
C PRO A 260 -13.19 2.42 -7.17
N PHE A 261 -13.85 1.84 -8.16
CA PHE A 261 -15.28 1.57 -8.17
C PHE A 261 -15.57 0.06 -8.17
N PRO A 262 -16.64 -0.39 -7.51
CA PRO A 262 -17.14 -1.75 -7.65
C PRO A 262 -17.95 -1.89 -8.97
N ALA A 263 -18.21 -3.12 -9.38
CA ALA A 263 -19.23 -3.37 -10.40
C ALA A 263 -20.60 -2.84 -9.93
N SER A 264 -21.45 -2.42 -10.89
CA SER A 264 -22.74 -1.72 -10.65
C SER A 264 -23.65 -2.43 -9.65
N ARG A 265 -23.70 -3.77 -9.70
CA ARG A 265 -24.47 -4.60 -8.75
C ARG A 265 -24.10 -4.39 -7.27
N TRP A 266 -22.94 -3.83 -7.00
CA TRP A 266 -22.44 -3.53 -5.66
C TRP A 266 -22.56 -2.04 -5.31
N LEU A 267 -22.97 -1.17 -6.22
CA LEU A 267 -23.16 0.24 -5.90
C LEU A 267 -24.32 0.43 -4.91
N ARG A 268 -24.09 1.26 -3.92
CA ARG A 268 -25.03 1.59 -2.84
C ARG A 268 -26.17 2.48 -3.31
N TYR A 269 -25.85 3.42 -4.19
CA TYR A 269 -26.79 4.43 -4.66
C TYR A 269 -27.34 4.09 -6.05
N PRO A 270 -28.62 4.37 -6.33
CA PRO A 270 -29.17 4.19 -7.67
C PRO A 270 -28.47 5.09 -8.68
N GLU A 271 -28.38 4.68 -9.93
CA GLU A 271 -27.70 5.44 -10.98
C GLU A 271 -28.36 6.78 -11.31
N SER A 272 -29.65 6.92 -11.06
CA SER A 272 -30.47 8.10 -11.41
C SER A 272 -30.63 9.11 -10.26
N GLY A 273 -29.88 8.97 -9.17
CA GLY A 273 -30.02 9.84 -8.00
C GLY A 273 -28.77 10.70 -7.77
N TRP A 274 -28.97 11.96 -7.39
CA TRP A 274 -27.84 12.85 -7.02
C TRP A 274 -27.02 12.34 -5.83
N ASP A 275 -27.57 11.45 -5.01
CA ASP A 275 -26.85 10.84 -3.88
C ASP A 275 -25.58 10.12 -4.33
N ARG A 276 -25.55 9.63 -5.59
CA ARG A 276 -24.35 9.03 -6.18
C ARG A 276 -23.18 10.01 -6.23
N LEU A 277 -23.43 11.29 -6.46
CA LEU A 277 -22.44 12.37 -6.42
C LEU A 277 -22.34 12.99 -5.02
N THR A 278 -23.46 13.45 -4.45
CA THR A 278 -23.46 14.30 -3.25
C THR A 278 -23.06 13.54 -1.99
N GLU A 279 -23.55 12.31 -1.84
CA GLU A 279 -23.24 11.45 -0.72
C GLU A 279 -22.05 10.53 -1.01
N GLY A 280 -22.09 9.87 -2.18
CA GLY A 280 -21.10 8.85 -2.54
C GLY A 280 -19.83 9.40 -3.15
N GLY A 281 -19.93 10.44 -3.98
CA GLY A 281 -18.80 10.93 -4.80
C GLY A 281 -18.36 9.92 -5.87
N CYS A 282 -19.32 9.14 -6.42
CA CYS A 282 -19.08 8.12 -7.45
C CYS A 282 -20.03 8.32 -8.67
N PRO A 283 -20.07 9.51 -9.29
CA PRO A 283 -21.01 9.83 -10.36
C PRO A 283 -20.64 9.11 -11.66
N LEU A 284 -21.14 7.90 -11.82
CA LEU A 284 -20.98 7.05 -13.00
C LEU A 284 -22.33 6.37 -13.33
N TRP A 285 -22.61 6.14 -14.60
CA TRP A 285 -23.67 5.23 -15.00
C TRP A 285 -23.30 3.78 -14.67
N ASP A 286 -24.29 2.91 -14.48
CA ASP A 286 -24.03 1.50 -14.12
C ASP A 286 -23.17 0.80 -15.17
N ALA A 287 -23.40 1.05 -16.45
CA ALA A 287 -22.60 0.50 -17.53
C ALA A 287 -21.14 0.98 -17.50
N ASP A 288 -20.92 2.25 -17.15
CA ASP A 288 -19.57 2.83 -17.01
C ASP A 288 -18.85 2.28 -15.77
N ALA A 289 -19.58 2.07 -14.68
CA ALA A 289 -19.03 1.43 -13.47
C ALA A 289 -18.63 -0.03 -13.75
N ASP A 290 -19.43 -0.80 -14.47
CA ASP A 290 -19.12 -2.18 -14.86
C ASP A 290 -17.90 -2.24 -15.79
N TRP A 291 -17.78 -1.30 -16.72
CA TRP A 291 -16.61 -1.18 -17.58
C TRP A 291 -15.36 -0.80 -16.78
N ALA A 292 -15.44 0.18 -15.89
CA ALA A 292 -14.31 0.64 -15.09
C ALA A 292 -13.81 -0.43 -14.11
N ALA A 293 -14.75 -1.19 -13.49
CA ALA A 293 -14.42 -2.28 -12.57
C ALA A 293 -13.96 -3.58 -13.24
N GLY A 294 -14.17 -3.71 -14.54
CA GLY A 294 -13.83 -4.88 -15.35
C GLY A 294 -12.93 -4.53 -16.53
N PRO A 295 -13.44 -4.49 -17.79
CA PRO A 295 -12.62 -4.38 -18.98
C PRO A 295 -11.59 -3.23 -18.96
N GLY A 296 -11.97 -2.07 -18.41
CA GLY A 296 -11.11 -0.89 -18.36
C GLY A 296 -9.84 -1.13 -17.54
N ILE A 297 -10.00 -1.53 -16.27
CA ILE A 297 -8.85 -1.83 -15.41
C ILE A 297 -8.11 -3.10 -15.85
N ASP A 298 -8.84 -4.11 -16.35
CA ASP A 298 -8.26 -5.37 -16.82
C ASP A 298 -7.28 -5.16 -17.96
N SER A 299 -7.60 -4.29 -18.93
CA SER A 299 -6.74 -3.98 -20.07
C SER A 299 -5.41 -3.37 -19.64
N ILE A 300 -5.46 -2.41 -18.69
CA ILE A 300 -4.27 -1.74 -18.14
C ILE A 300 -3.41 -2.74 -17.36
N VAL A 301 -4.02 -3.50 -16.44
CA VAL A 301 -3.30 -4.44 -15.58
C VAL A 301 -2.69 -5.59 -16.37
N ALA A 302 -3.43 -6.13 -17.34
CA ALA A 302 -2.89 -7.14 -18.28
C ALA A 302 -1.71 -6.60 -19.10
N ALA A 303 -1.76 -5.34 -19.51
CA ALA A 303 -0.66 -4.70 -20.22
C ALA A 303 0.59 -4.58 -19.34
N LEU A 304 0.44 -4.15 -18.08
CA LEU A 304 1.53 -4.04 -17.09
C LEU A 304 2.12 -5.41 -16.75
N ARG A 305 1.28 -6.46 -16.60
CA ARG A 305 1.74 -7.84 -16.37
C ARG A 305 2.66 -8.31 -17.51
N ARG A 306 2.26 -8.04 -18.77
CA ARG A 306 3.12 -8.37 -19.95
C ARG A 306 4.44 -7.59 -19.95
N VAL A 307 4.43 -6.34 -19.48
CA VAL A 307 5.66 -5.54 -19.34
C VAL A 307 6.57 -6.14 -18.26
N ALA A 308 6.02 -6.52 -17.11
CA ALA A 308 6.78 -7.17 -16.03
C ALA A 308 7.44 -8.47 -16.52
N ALA A 309 6.67 -9.33 -17.18
CA ALA A 309 7.19 -10.59 -17.76
C ALA A 309 8.32 -10.35 -18.77
N GLY A 310 8.16 -9.38 -19.67
CA GLY A 310 9.18 -9.01 -20.65
C GLY A 310 10.46 -8.43 -20.04
N ALA A 311 10.38 -7.81 -18.88
CA ALA A 311 11.50 -7.27 -18.12
C ALA A 311 12.07 -8.26 -17.09
N GLY A 312 11.51 -9.46 -16.94
CA GLY A 312 11.87 -10.40 -15.88
C GLY A 312 11.59 -9.87 -14.47
N ALA A 313 10.70 -8.89 -14.33
CA ALA A 313 10.24 -8.38 -13.04
C ALA A 313 9.12 -9.24 -12.48
N GLU A 314 8.97 -9.22 -11.15
CA GLU A 314 7.82 -9.81 -10.48
C GLU A 314 6.58 -8.96 -10.71
N PHE A 315 5.40 -9.56 -10.63
CA PHE A 315 4.15 -8.83 -10.82
C PHE A 315 3.23 -8.96 -9.61
N LEU A 316 2.68 -7.84 -9.17
CA LEU A 316 1.66 -7.78 -8.12
C LEU A 316 0.35 -7.24 -8.72
N ASP A 317 -0.59 -8.14 -8.96
CA ASP A 317 -1.94 -7.78 -9.38
C ASP A 317 -2.74 -7.26 -8.18
N LEU A 318 -3.19 -6.02 -8.29
CA LEU A 318 -3.93 -5.32 -7.24
C LEU A 318 -5.40 -5.10 -7.57
N ARG A 319 -5.93 -5.61 -8.70
CA ARG A 319 -7.32 -5.34 -9.14
C ARG A 319 -8.35 -5.59 -8.06
N HIS A 320 -8.15 -6.59 -7.24
CA HIS A 320 -9.05 -7.02 -6.18
C HIS A 320 -8.62 -6.61 -4.76
N ALA A 321 -7.58 -5.78 -4.66
CA ALA A 321 -7.02 -5.39 -3.36
C ALA A 321 -7.92 -4.47 -2.53
N LEU A 322 -8.95 -3.88 -3.15
CA LEU A 322 -9.91 -2.99 -2.50
C LEU A 322 -11.35 -3.52 -2.58
N ASP A 323 -11.57 -4.78 -2.99
CA ASP A 323 -12.90 -5.37 -3.14
C ASP A 323 -13.71 -5.28 -1.84
N GLY A 324 -14.95 -4.77 -1.95
CA GLY A 324 -15.86 -4.56 -0.82
C GLY A 324 -15.64 -3.27 -0.03
N HIS A 325 -14.54 -2.54 -0.34
CA HIS A 325 -14.18 -1.26 0.27
C HIS A 325 -13.98 -0.15 -0.76
N GLN A 326 -14.38 -0.41 -2.00
CA GLN A 326 -14.35 0.56 -3.09
C GLN A 326 -15.36 1.68 -2.84
N LEU A 327 -15.23 2.75 -3.58
CA LEU A 327 -16.12 3.90 -3.48
C LEU A 327 -17.57 3.52 -3.77
N CYS A 328 -18.49 3.90 -2.91
CA CYS A 328 -19.92 3.57 -2.99
C CYS A 328 -20.26 2.08 -2.91
N ASP A 329 -19.35 1.22 -2.50
CA ASP A 329 -19.67 -0.20 -2.34
C ASP A 329 -20.66 -0.39 -1.18
N ARG A 330 -21.78 -1.11 -1.42
CA ARG A 330 -22.78 -1.37 -0.39
C ARG A 330 -22.34 -2.33 0.73
N ARG A 331 -21.18 -2.97 0.56
CA ARG A 331 -20.54 -3.83 1.58
C ARG A 331 -19.71 -3.03 2.58
N SER A 332 -19.44 -1.76 2.29
CA SER A 332 -18.86 -0.77 3.18
C SER A 332 -19.86 0.34 3.49
N HIS A 333 -19.49 1.34 4.26
CA HIS A 333 -20.37 2.45 4.63
C HIS A 333 -19.58 3.77 4.78
N LEU A 334 -20.32 4.88 4.73
CA LEU A 334 -19.78 6.17 5.11
C LEU A 334 -19.51 6.19 6.62
N VAL A 335 -18.46 6.86 7.00
CA VAL A 335 -18.10 7.05 8.40
C VAL A 335 -19.09 8.02 9.05
N GLY A 336 -19.78 7.55 10.07
CA GLY A 336 -20.71 8.35 10.88
C GLY A 336 -20.12 8.71 12.24
N THR A 337 -20.99 9.01 13.20
CA THR A 337 -20.64 9.45 14.56
C THR A 337 -19.83 8.43 15.38
N ALA A 338 -19.87 7.14 15.00
CA ALA A 338 -19.05 6.11 15.63
C ALA A 338 -17.55 6.21 15.27
N GLY A 339 -17.21 7.06 14.33
CA GLY A 339 -15.85 7.24 13.85
C GLY A 339 -15.37 6.18 12.83
N PRO A 340 -14.15 6.36 12.30
CA PRO A 340 -13.59 5.50 11.24
C PRO A 340 -13.29 4.08 11.71
N SER A 341 -13.53 3.09 10.84
CA SER A 341 -13.25 1.68 11.08
C SER A 341 -12.68 1.02 9.82
N GLU A 342 -11.54 0.33 9.93
CA GLU A 342 -10.94 -0.40 8.80
C GLU A 342 -11.89 -1.39 8.16
N ALA A 343 -12.61 -2.17 8.98
CA ALA A 343 -13.49 -3.23 8.50
C ALA A 343 -14.75 -2.73 7.80
N GLY A 344 -15.21 -1.53 8.15
CA GLY A 344 -16.49 -1.01 7.65
C GLY A 344 -16.37 0.12 6.64
N ALA A 345 -15.30 0.90 6.68
CA ALA A 345 -15.16 2.09 5.85
C ALA A 345 -14.80 1.77 4.39
N GLU A 346 -15.11 2.70 3.50
CA GLU A 346 -14.53 2.73 2.15
C GLU A 346 -13.02 3.00 2.24
N TRP A 347 -12.22 2.33 1.39
CA TRP A 347 -10.77 2.45 1.33
C TRP A 347 -10.30 3.32 0.16
N VAL A 348 -11.23 3.93 -0.55
CA VAL A 348 -11.00 4.88 -1.64
C VAL A 348 -11.56 6.23 -1.25
N ARG A 349 -10.84 7.31 -1.54
CA ARG A 349 -11.30 8.67 -1.32
C ARG A 349 -12.37 9.05 -2.34
N ARG A 350 -13.51 9.57 -1.86
CA ARG A 350 -14.60 10.06 -2.71
C ARG A 350 -14.16 11.21 -3.61
N LEU A 351 -14.83 11.38 -4.75
CA LEU A 351 -14.69 12.60 -5.53
C LEU A 351 -15.17 13.79 -4.68
N SER A 352 -14.28 14.75 -4.44
CA SER A 352 -14.58 15.91 -3.62
C SER A 352 -13.89 17.16 -4.16
N PHE A 353 -14.62 18.26 -4.17
CA PHE A 353 -14.13 19.58 -4.51
C PHE A 353 -14.09 20.53 -3.30
N THR A 354 -14.61 20.08 -2.17
CA THR A 354 -14.81 20.90 -0.95
C THR A 354 -14.07 20.37 0.27
N GLN A 355 -13.56 19.13 0.21
CA GLN A 355 -12.87 18.50 1.33
C GLN A 355 -11.49 18.02 0.85
N GLY A 356 -10.42 18.68 1.27
CA GLY A 356 -9.07 18.43 0.79
C GLY A 356 -8.87 18.94 -0.63
N THR A 357 -7.93 18.34 -1.35
CA THR A 357 -7.68 18.67 -2.75
C THR A 357 -8.41 17.70 -3.68
N SER A 358 -8.80 18.16 -4.88
CA SER A 358 -9.42 17.28 -5.89
C SER A 358 -8.47 16.15 -6.34
N ARG A 359 -7.16 16.33 -6.19
CA ARG A 359 -6.13 15.32 -6.50
C ARG A 359 -6.24 14.08 -5.63
N GLU A 360 -6.63 14.22 -4.36
CA GLU A 360 -6.82 13.10 -3.44
C GLU A 360 -7.99 12.18 -3.86
N SER A 361 -8.91 12.69 -4.69
CA SER A 361 -10.10 11.95 -5.13
C SER A 361 -9.74 10.68 -5.90
N LEU A 362 -10.51 9.61 -5.66
CA LEU A 362 -10.40 8.30 -6.32
C LEU A 362 -9.09 7.54 -6.03
N HIS A 363 -8.23 8.07 -5.16
CA HIS A 363 -7.04 7.38 -4.68
C HIS A 363 -7.34 6.51 -3.45
N PRO A 364 -6.54 5.47 -3.21
CA PRO A 364 -6.63 4.74 -1.95
C PRO A 364 -6.42 5.70 -0.78
N ASN A 365 -7.36 5.71 0.17
CA ASN A 365 -7.22 6.49 1.40
C ASN A 365 -6.25 5.80 2.38
N ALA A 366 -6.12 6.26 3.63
CA ALA A 366 -5.17 5.69 4.58
C ALA A 366 -5.37 4.18 4.79
N TYR A 367 -6.60 3.70 4.78
CA TYR A 367 -6.88 2.27 4.86
C TYR A 367 -6.49 1.55 3.57
N GLY A 368 -6.85 2.09 2.40
CA GLY A 368 -6.44 1.54 1.11
C GLY A 368 -4.92 1.49 0.97
N GLN A 369 -4.21 2.54 1.35
CA GLN A 369 -2.73 2.57 1.31
C GLN A 369 -2.12 1.49 2.20
N ARG A 370 -2.64 1.29 3.42
CA ARG A 370 -2.22 0.21 4.32
C ARG A 370 -2.55 -1.18 3.77
N ALA A 371 -3.71 -1.35 3.14
CA ALA A 371 -4.09 -2.60 2.48
C ALA A 371 -3.10 -2.96 1.37
N LEU A 372 -2.73 -2.00 0.52
CA LEU A 372 -1.71 -2.18 -0.51
C LEU A 372 -0.32 -2.49 0.09
N GLY A 373 0.04 -1.84 1.20
CA GLY A 373 1.26 -2.16 1.95
C GLY A 373 1.24 -3.60 2.50
N ARG A 374 0.08 -4.06 2.97
CA ARG A 374 -0.09 -5.45 3.40
C ARG A 374 0.05 -6.43 2.23
N CYS A 375 -0.50 -6.12 1.04
CA CYS A 375 -0.29 -6.89 -0.19
C CYS A 375 1.20 -7.03 -0.51
N LEU A 376 1.95 -5.92 -0.44
CA LEU A 376 3.39 -5.92 -0.70
C LEU A 376 4.14 -6.83 0.28
N ALA A 377 3.83 -6.76 1.56
CA ALA A 377 4.46 -7.61 2.57
C ALA A 377 4.14 -9.09 2.38
N LEU A 378 2.89 -9.41 2.03
CA LEU A 378 2.49 -10.78 1.71
C LEU A 378 3.22 -11.33 0.49
N LEU A 379 3.38 -10.51 -0.58
CA LEU A 379 4.20 -10.87 -1.74
C LEU A 379 5.67 -11.06 -1.34
N TYR A 380 6.23 -10.14 -0.54
CA TYR A 380 7.63 -10.21 -0.10
C TYR A 380 7.96 -11.51 0.61
N ALA A 381 7.02 -12.06 1.37
CA ALA A 381 7.14 -13.35 2.07
C ALA A 381 6.99 -14.58 1.13
N ARG A 382 6.70 -14.40 -0.16
CA ARG A 382 6.53 -15.47 -1.13
C ARG A 382 7.77 -15.65 -2.01
N PRO A 383 7.96 -16.80 -2.65
CA PRO A 383 8.93 -16.96 -3.74
C PRO A 383 8.71 -15.90 -4.81
N ARG A 384 9.78 -15.57 -5.56
CA ARG A 384 9.66 -14.65 -6.71
C ARG A 384 8.65 -15.18 -7.72
N GLY A 385 7.84 -14.29 -8.29
CA GLY A 385 6.82 -14.68 -9.24
C GLY A 385 5.73 -13.63 -9.41
N GLU A 386 4.59 -14.08 -9.91
CA GLU A 386 3.41 -13.25 -10.14
C GLU A 386 2.32 -13.62 -9.11
N TRP A 387 1.80 -12.61 -8.45
CA TRP A 387 0.86 -12.78 -7.35
C TRP A 387 -0.32 -11.83 -7.48
N SER A 388 -1.52 -12.27 -7.17
CA SER A 388 -2.73 -11.45 -7.05
C SER A 388 -3.03 -11.20 -5.58
N CYS A 389 -3.31 -9.95 -5.23
CA CYS A 389 -3.77 -9.58 -3.89
C CYS A 389 -5.27 -9.27 -3.91
N ARG A 390 -5.97 -9.79 -2.89
CA ARG A 390 -7.42 -9.64 -2.75
C ARG A 390 -7.78 -9.25 -1.32
N ALA A 391 -8.81 -8.40 -1.18
CA ALA A 391 -9.45 -8.11 0.10
C ALA A 391 -10.67 -9.01 0.33
N GLU A 392 -10.89 -9.41 1.60
CA GLU A 392 -12.14 -10.01 2.08
C GLU A 392 -12.99 -8.90 2.73
N PRO A 393 -14.19 -8.62 2.21
CA PRO A 393 -15.05 -7.55 2.74
C PRO A 393 -15.41 -7.73 4.21
N GLY A 394 -15.55 -6.62 4.95
CA GLY A 394 -16.00 -6.63 6.35
C GLY A 394 -14.95 -7.09 7.36
N ARG A 395 -13.67 -7.13 6.99
CA ARG A 395 -12.57 -7.49 7.87
C ARG A 395 -11.53 -6.36 7.97
N ALA A 396 -10.84 -6.29 9.09
CA ALA A 396 -9.68 -5.40 9.23
C ALA A 396 -8.52 -5.85 8.34
N ILE A 397 -7.67 -4.91 7.90
CA ILE A 397 -6.62 -5.12 6.89
C ILE A 397 -5.73 -6.35 7.19
N GLY A 398 -5.35 -6.52 8.46
CA GLY A 398 -4.50 -7.66 8.87
C GLY A 398 -5.09 -9.03 8.55
N GLU A 399 -6.42 -9.15 8.60
CA GLU A 399 -7.19 -10.36 8.35
C GLU A 399 -7.77 -10.42 6.93
N ALA A 400 -8.04 -9.26 6.32
CA ALA A 400 -8.70 -9.15 5.02
C ALA A 400 -7.80 -9.58 3.87
N MET A 401 -6.51 -9.24 3.92
CA MET A 401 -5.64 -9.34 2.75
C MET A 401 -5.11 -10.76 2.54
N ARG A 402 -5.22 -11.24 1.30
CA ARG A 402 -4.69 -12.53 0.83
C ARG A 402 -3.91 -12.35 -0.46
N VAL A 403 -2.86 -13.16 -0.64
CA VAL A 403 -2.16 -13.25 -1.93
C VAL A 403 -2.18 -14.70 -2.44
N GLU A 404 -2.49 -14.82 -3.73
CA GLU A 404 -2.59 -16.08 -4.46
C GLU A 404 -1.67 -16.02 -5.68
N ALA A 405 -1.05 -17.15 -6.03
CA ALA A 405 -0.25 -17.20 -7.25
C ALA A 405 -1.15 -16.95 -8.48
N LEU A 406 -0.74 -16.07 -9.36
CA LEU A 406 -1.37 -15.95 -10.67
C LEU A 406 -1.01 -17.20 -11.46
N GLY A 407 -2.02 -18.04 -11.78
CA GLY A 407 -1.81 -19.20 -12.62
C GLY A 407 -1.08 -18.82 -13.92
N GLY A 408 -0.10 -19.62 -14.32
CA GLY A 408 0.52 -19.48 -15.63
C GLY A 408 -0.55 -19.73 -16.69
N GLY A 409 -0.96 -18.68 -17.40
CA GLY A 409 -1.78 -18.80 -18.60
C GLY A 409 -0.89 -19.08 -19.78
#